data_7acc7e61b952cb1b03d770fe2189099c
#
_entry.id   7acc7e61b952cb1b03d770fe2189099c
#
_cell.length_a   1.000
_cell.length_b   1.000
_cell.length_c   1.000
_cell.angle_alpha   90.00
_cell.angle_beta   90.00
_cell.angle_gamma   90.00
#
_symmetry.space_group_name_H-M   'P 1'
#
loop_
_entity.id
_entity.type
_entity.pdbx_description
1 polymer ?
#
loop_
_entity_poly.entity_id
_entity_poly.type
_entity_poly.pdbx_seq_one_letter_code
_entity_poly.pdbx_strand_id
1 'polypeptide(L)'
;EFVFVPSFQVITTNVDSFYVDRLIDQPNEIFNFSLGYDYKGFSGRLSMLYISDIFTTTNFWPEMRETTDAYQRYDLSMKQKLPIKGLELYLNIANLNEAIDVTRKRGFNRYDPSFTDEMYQDITSKNYDNIDDHLATIAVKNRAIALEQHYGSTIDFGFRFFGKIK
;
A
#
# COMPACT_ATOMS: atom_id res chain seq x y z
N GLU A 1 30.31 -60.83 -5.21
CA GLU A 1 28.98 -60.23 -5.21
C GLU A 1 29.15 -58.73 -5.49
N PHE A 2 28.71 -58.28 -6.67
CA PHE A 2 28.78 -56.86 -7.03
C PHE A 2 27.50 -56.18 -6.60
N VAL A 3 27.59 -55.26 -5.64
CA VAL A 3 26.47 -54.41 -5.23
C VAL A 3 26.43 -53.19 -6.16
N PHE A 4 25.40 -53.11 -6.98
CA PHE A 4 25.14 -51.92 -7.79
C PHE A 4 24.58 -50.83 -6.89
N VAL A 5 25.35 -49.78 -6.61
CA VAL A 5 24.89 -48.57 -5.92
C VAL A 5 24.45 -47.57 -6.97
N PRO A 6 23.15 -47.29 -7.11
CA PRO A 6 22.69 -46.25 -8.03
C PRO A 6 23.20 -44.88 -7.56
N SER A 7 24.09 -44.30 -8.34
CA SER A 7 24.51 -42.90 -8.11
C SER A 7 23.48 -41.96 -8.71
N PHE A 8 22.83 -41.16 -7.87
CA PHE A 8 22.00 -40.04 -8.35
C PHE A 8 22.92 -38.92 -8.83
N GLN A 9 22.98 -38.70 -10.13
CA GLN A 9 23.56 -37.49 -10.68
C GLN A 9 22.49 -36.40 -10.71
N VAL A 10 22.71 -35.31 -9.97
CA VAL A 10 21.91 -34.07 -10.09
C VAL A 10 22.47 -33.31 -11.28
N ILE A 11 21.75 -33.33 -12.40
CA ILE A 11 22.07 -32.49 -13.56
C ILE A 11 21.34 -31.20 -13.37
N THR A 12 22.06 -30.08 -13.14
CA THR A 12 21.52 -28.74 -13.14
C THR A 12 21.56 -28.18 -14.54
N THR A 13 20.42 -27.92 -15.13
CA THR A 13 20.27 -27.18 -16.37
C THR A 13 19.84 -25.76 -16.07
N ASN A 14 20.55 -24.77 -16.66
CA ASN A 14 20.07 -23.39 -16.63
C ASN A 14 18.88 -23.28 -17.59
N VAL A 15 17.73 -22.91 -17.07
CA VAL A 15 16.55 -22.62 -17.87
C VAL A 15 16.30 -21.12 -17.78
N ASP A 16 16.34 -20.45 -18.93
CA ASP A 16 15.95 -19.05 -19.00
C ASP A 16 14.44 -18.95 -18.80
N SER A 17 14.03 -18.23 -17.78
CA SER A 17 12.62 -17.98 -17.47
C SER A 17 12.32 -16.50 -17.68
N PHE A 18 11.26 -16.21 -18.41
CA PHE A 18 10.76 -14.86 -18.65
C PHE A 18 9.37 -14.72 -18.03
N TYR A 19 9.12 -13.58 -17.45
CA TYR A 19 7.78 -13.21 -17.01
C TYR A 19 7.52 -11.74 -17.32
N VAL A 20 6.25 -11.40 -17.52
CA VAL A 20 5.78 -10.03 -17.71
C VAL A 20 5.03 -9.62 -16.46
N ASP A 21 5.38 -8.50 -15.88
CA ASP A 21 4.70 -7.93 -14.73
C ASP A 21 4.58 -6.42 -14.90
N ARG A 22 3.91 -5.76 -13.94
CA ARG A 22 3.77 -4.30 -13.92
C ARG A 22 5.12 -3.62 -13.68
N LEU A 23 5.20 -2.34 -14.06
CA LEU A 23 6.37 -1.53 -13.74
C LEU A 23 6.51 -1.38 -12.21
N ILE A 24 7.75 -1.50 -11.74
CA ILE A 24 8.08 -1.35 -10.31
C ILE A 24 7.88 0.11 -9.89
N ASP A 25 7.35 0.32 -8.68
CA ASP A 25 7.13 1.62 -8.04
C ASP A 25 6.23 2.59 -8.84
N GLN A 26 5.41 2.05 -9.73
CA GLN A 26 4.45 2.85 -10.49
C GLN A 26 3.02 2.44 -10.19
N PRO A 27 2.20 3.34 -9.60
CA PRO A 27 0.77 3.11 -9.49
C PRO A 27 0.11 3.23 -10.86
N ASN A 28 -0.92 2.43 -11.11
CA ASN A 28 -1.71 2.54 -12.32
C ASN A 28 -2.57 3.81 -12.34
N GLU A 29 -3.00 4.26 -11.15
CA GLU A 29 -3.90 5.39 -10.98
C GLU A 29 -3.49 6.23 -9.78
N ILE A 30 -3.51 7.55 -9.98
CA ILE A 30 -3.38 8.56 -8.91
C ILE A 30 -4.54 9.52 -9.05
N PHE A 31 -5.30 9.69 -7.99
CA PHE A 31 -6.41 10.63 -7.95
C PHE A 31 -6.22 11.63 -6.82
N ASN A 32 -6.27 12.92 -7.17
CA ASN A 32 -6.23 14.04 -6.22
C ASN A 32 -7.53 14.84 -6.31
N PHE A 33 -8.19 15.02 -5.19
CA PHE A 33 -9.38 15.85 -5.07
C PHE A 33 -9.19 16.88 -3.96
N SER A 34 -9.63 18.11 -4.19
CA SER A 34 -9.61 19.16 -3.17
C SER A 34 -10.88 20.00 -3.24
N LEU A 35 -11.55 20.12 -2.10
CA LEU A 35 -12.72 20.98 -1.92
C LEU A 35 -12.36 22.16 -1.00
N GLY A 36 -12.57 23.37 -1.48
CA GLY A 36 -12.30 24.61 -0.74
C GLY A 36 -13.57 25.41 -0.49
N TYR A 37 -13.63 26.08 0.65
CA TYR A 37 -14.68 27.00 1.01
C TYR A 37 -14.10 28.25 1.67
N ASP A 38 -14.43 29.43 1.14
CA ASP A 38 -13.98 30.71 1.64
C ASP A 38 -15.19 31.61 1.96
N TYR A 39 -15.29 32.09 3.21
CA TYR A 39 -16.37 32.97 3.63
C TYR A 39 -15.99 33.84 4.83
N LYS A 40 -16.20 35.17 4.71
CA LYS A 40 -16.00 36.17 5.79
C LYS A 40 -14.73 35.99 6.63
N GLY A 41 -13.59 35.75 5.95
CA GLY A 41 -12.30 35.58 6.61
C GLY A 41 -12.02 34.14 7.08
N PHE A 42 -12.99 33.24 6.99
CA PHE A 42 -12.77 31.80 7.08
C PHE A 42 -12.31 31.26 5.72
N SER A 43 -11.36 30.31 5.75
CA SER A 43 -10.96 29.54 4.59
C SER A 43 -10.71 28.10 5.05
N GLY A 44 -11.41 27.15 4.46
CA GLY A 44 -11.26 25.72 4.74
C GLY A 44 -10.99 24.94 3.46
N ARG A 45 -10.13 23.91 3.56
CA ARG A 45 -9.85 22.98 2.45
C ARG A 45 -9.78 21.57 2.98
N LEU A 46 -10.50 20.67 2.30
CA LEU A 46 -10.40 19.23 2.48
C LEU A 46 -9.76 18.66 1.22
N SER A 47 -8.67 17.94 1.36
CA SER A 47 -7.97 17.28 0.27
C SER A 47 -8.00 15.77 0.45
N MET A 48 -8.12 15.04 -0.65
CA MET A 48 -8.04 13.59 -0.71
C MET A 48 -6.98 13.18 -1.72
N LEU A 49 -6.08 12.31 -1.33
CA LEU A 49 -5.14 11.63 -2.20
C LEU A 49 -5.49 10.13 -2.22
N TYR A 50 -5.70 9.60 -3.42
CA TYR A 50 -5.81 8.16 -3.67
C TYR A 50 -4.69 7.71 -4.59
N ILE A 51 -4.03 6.61 -4.24
CA ILE A 51 -3.02 5.94 -5.06
C ILE A 51 -3.45 4.48 -5.16
N SER A 52 -3.53 3.93 -6.38
CA SER A 52 -3.80 2.50 -6.58
C SER A 52 -2.65 1.64 -6.03
N ASP A 53 -2.86 0.35 -5.97
CA ASP A 53 -1.83 -0.58 -5.55
C ASP A 53 -0.56 -0.47 -6.42
N ILE A 54 0.60 -0.62 -5.77
CA ILE A 54 1.92 -0.44 -6.38
C ILE A 54 2.69 -1.75 -6.31
N PHE A 55 3.16 -2.24 -7.46
CA PHE A 55 4.09 -3.36 -7.51
C PHE A 55 5.49 -2.88 -7.11
N THR A 56 6.01 -3.39 -5.98
CA THR A 56 7.22 -2.83 -5.36
C THR A 56 8.46 -3.71 -5.54
N THR A 57 8.30 -5.02 -5.52
CA THR A 57 9.46 -5.92 -5.56
C THR A 57 9.23 -7.09 -6.50
N THR A 58 10.14 -7.26 -7.45
CA THR A 58 10.22 -8.47 -8.29
C THR A 58 10.98 -9.57 -7.57
N ASN A 59 10.62 -10.81 -7.84
CA ASN A 59 11.31 -11.97 -7.31
C ASN A 59 11.24 -13.14 -8.30
N PHE A 60 12.24 -14.02 -8.28
CA PHE A 60 12.24 -15.26 -9.05
C PHE A 60 11.03 -16.13 -8.69
N TRP A 61 10.71 -16.21 -7.38
CA TRP A 61 9.54 -16.90 -6.88
C TRP A 61 8.33 -15.95 -6.89
N PRO A 62 7.29 -16.23 -7.69
CA PRO A 62 6.12 -15.34 -7.80
C PRO A 62 5.46 -15.02 -6.45
N GLU A 63 5.44 -16.00 -5.53
CA GLU A 63 4.86 -15.85 -4.18
C GLU A 63 5.59 -14.81 -3.33
N MET A 64 6.86 -14.54 -3.64
CA MET A 64 7.70 -13.61 -2.90
C MET A 64 7.69 -12.20 -3.52
N ARG A 65 7.02 -11.99 -4.65
CA ARG A 65 6.80 -10.66 -5.21
C ARG A 65 5.91 -9.83 -4.31
N GLU A 66 6.16 -8.55 -4.21
CA GLU A 66 5.49 -7.67 -3.27
C GLU A 66 4.68 -6.59 -3.97
N THR A 67 3.56 -6.24 -3.36
CA THR A 67 2.65 -5.17 -3.82
C THR A 67 2.19 -4.39 -2.60
N THR A 68 2.32 -3.06 -2.64
CA THR A 68 1.71 -2.19 -1.64
C THR A 68 0.23 -2.01 -1.97
N ASP A 69 -0.63 -2.15 -0.97
CA ASP A 69 -2.08 -1.99 -1.12
C ASP A 69 -2.45 -0.57 -1.56
N ALA A 70 -3.63 -0.40 -2.14
CA ALA A 70 -4.14 0.91 -2.49
C ALA A 70 -4.25 1.80 -1.25
N TYR A 71 -3.83 3.07 -1.39
CA TYR A 71 -3.69 4.02 -0.31
C TYR A 71 -4.63 5.21 -0.50
N GLN A 72 -5.29 5.62 0.57
CA GLN A 72 -6.18 6.78 0.57
C GLN A 72 -5.95 7.63 1.81
N ARG A 73 -5.65 8.92 1.61
CA ARG A 73 -5.37 9.88 2.68
C ARG A 73 -6.22 11.13 2.54
N TYR A 74 -6.67 11.63 3.68
CA TYR A 74 -7.39 12.90 3.79
C TYR A 74 -6.59 13.91 4.61
N ASP A 75 -6.53 15.14 4.10
CA ASP A 75 -5.88 16.27 4.78
C ASP A 75 -6.89 17.42 4.91
N LEU A 76 -6.94 18.07 6.07
CA LEU A 76 -7.80 19.19 6.37
C LEU A 76 -6.94 20.41 6.73
N SER A 77 -7.22 21.54 6.08
CA SER A 77 -6.58 22.83 6.40
C SER A 77 -7.65 23.89 6.59
N MET A 78 -7.61 24.57 7.72
CA MET A 78 -8.53 25.66 8.02
C MET A 78 -7.79 26.88 8.54
N LYS A 79 -8.30 28.07 8.23
CA LYS A 79 -7.83 29.33 8.78
C LYS A 79 -9.00 30.28 8.97
N GLN A 80 -8.91 31.12 10.00
CA GLN A 80 -9.89 32.14 10.33
C GLN A 80 -9.19 33.45 10.68
N LYS A 81 -9.48 34.51 9.91
CA LYS A 81 -9.10 35.88 10.29
C LYS A 81 -9.93 36.31 11.50
N LEU A 82 -9.25 36.74 12.54
CA LEU A 82 -9.90 37.26 13.74
C LEU A 82 -10.22 38.77 13.59
N PRO A 83 -11.15 39.29 14.40
CA PRO A 83 -11.50 40.71 14.36
C PRO A 83 -10.34 41.65 14.79
N ILE A 84 -9.27 41.07 15.31
CA ILE A 84 -8.03 41.79 15.63
C ILE A 84 -7.19 41.94 14.35
N LYS A 85 -6.83 43.18 14.01
CA LYS A 85 -6.10 43.49 12.78
C LYS A 85 -4.78 42.72 12.69
N GLY A 86 -4.64 41.93 11.63
CA GLY A 86 -3.44 41.16 11.35
C GLY A 86 -3.34 39.82 12.09
N LEU A 87 -4.36 39.39 12.86
CA LEU A 87 -4.35 38.11 13.57
C LEU A 87 -5.20 37.07 12.84
N GLU A 88 -4.63 35.90 12.64
CA GLU A 88 -5.25 34.75 12.00
C GLU A 88 -5.02 33.48 12.87
N LEU A 89 -6.09 32.71 13.08
CA LEU A 89 -6.02 31.35 13.65
C LEU A 89 -5.90 30.36 12.50
N TYR A 90 -5.08 29.33 12.65
CA TYR A 90 -5.00 28.23 11.69
C TYR A 90 -5.02 26.85 12.37
N LEU A 91 -5.53 25.87 11.64
CA LEU A 91 -5.54 24.45 11.98
C LEU A 91 -5.24 23.64 10.72
N ASN A 92 -4.23 22.77 10.77
CA ASN A 92 -3.94 21.80 9.75
C ASN A 92 -3.94 20.40 10.37
N ILE A 93 -4.62 19.48 9.72
CA ILE A 93 -4.64 18.06 10.09
C ILE A 93 -4.22 17.27 8.86
N ALA A 94 -3.08 16.60 8.94
CA ALA A 94 -2.61 15.69 7.91
C ALA A 94 -2.94 14.25 8.31
N ASN A 95 -3.30 13.44 7.32
CA ASN A 95 -3.67 12.04 7.51
C ASN A 95 -4.85 11.86 8.49
N LEU A 96 -5.96 12.59 8.25
CA LEU A 96 -7.14 12.61 9.11
C LEU A 96 -7.77 11.23 9.35
N ASN A 97 -7.63 10.32 8.40
CA ASN A 97 -8.15 8.95 8.47
C ASN A 97 -7.13 7.92 8.96
N GLU A 98 -5.95 8.37 9.44
CA GLU A 98 -4.88 7.50 9.92
C GLU A 98 -4.52 6.38 8.93
N ALA A 99 -4.49 6.74 7.65
CA ALA A 99 -4.16 5.79 6.58
C ALA A 99 -2.80 5.14 6.85
N ILE A 100 -2.73 3.85 6.58
CA ILE A 100 -1.54 3.02 6.74
C ILE A 100 -1.10 2.47 5.39
N ASP A 101 0.20 2.29 5.22
CA ASP A 101 0.76 1.60 4.07
C ASP A 101 0.99 0.13 4.41
N VAL A 102 0.43 -0.77 3.60
CA VAL A 102 0.58 -2.20 3.79
C VAL A 102 1.17 -2.81 2.53
N THR A 103 2.38 -3.34 2.65
CA THR A 103 3.01 -4.11 1.58
C THR A 103 2.79 -5.59 1.83
N ARG A 104 2.29 -6.30 0.82
CA ARG A 104 1.97 -7.72 0.89
C ARG A 104 2.75 -8.52 -0.14
N LYS A 105 3.12 -9.75 0.25
CA LYS A 105 3.60 -10.75 -0.70
C LYS A 105 2.43 -11.33 -1.48
N ARG A 106 2.68 -11.77 -2.71
CA ARG A 106 1.62 -12.41 -3.54
C ARG A 106 1.12 -13.72 -2.94
N GLY A 107 2.00 -14.46 -2.26
CA GLY A 107 1.66 -15.70 -1.60
C GLY A 107 0.76 -15.50 -0.38
N PHE A 108 0.08 -16.56 0.03
CA PHE A 108 -0.81 -16.54 1.18
C PHE A 108 -0.06 -16.64 2.52
N ASN A 109 -0.69 -16.14 3.57
CA ASN A 109 -0.19 -16.24 4.93
C ASN A 109 -0.74 -17.49 5.60
N ARG A 110 0.08 -18.55 5.71
CA ARG A 110 -0.29 -19.81 6.38
C ARG A 110 -0.60 -19.67 7.88
N TYR A 111 -0.09 -18.60 8.49
CA TYR A 111 -0.22 -18.39 9.94
C TYR A 111 -1.38 -17.46 10.28
N ASP A 112 -2.13 -16.99 9.27
CA ASP A 112 -3.34 -16.21 9.51
C ASP A 112 -4.43 -17.11 10.11
N PRO A 113 -4.96 -16.80 11.31
CA PRO A 113 -6.01 -17.60 11.94
C PRO A 113 -7.31 -17.71 11.13
N SER A 114 -7.53 -16.78 10.20
CA SER A 114 -8.68 -16.80 9.29
C SER A 114 -8.49 -17.77 8.11
N PHE A 115 -7.28 -18.30 7.96
CA PHE A 115 -6.94 -19.20 6.87
C PHE A 115 -7.22 -20.65 7.28
N THR A 116 -8.30 -21.23 6.74
CA THR A 116 -8.72 -22.59 7.08
C THR A 116 -8.01 -23.63 6.20
N ASP A 117 -7.91 -24.86 6.69
CA ASP A 117 -7.36 -25.98 5.92
C ASP A 117 -8.16 -26.23 4.63
N GLU A 118 -9.47 -25.95 4.63
CA GLU A 118 -10.32 -26.07 3.44
C GLU A 118 -9.91 -25.03 2.39
N MET A 119 -9.65 -23.78 2.79
CA MET A 119 -9.15 -22.72 1.87
C MET A 119 -7.80 -23.11 1.28
N TYR A 120 -6.91 -23.67 2.09
CA TYR A 120 -5.61 -24.16 1.63
C TYR A 120 -5.78 -25.28 0.60
N GLN A 121 -6.64 -26.25 0.85
CA GLN A 121 -6.91 -27.35 -0.06
C GLN A 121 -7.58 -26.90 -1.36
N ASP A 122 -8.51 -25.95 -1.30
CA ASP A 122 -9.14 -25.39 -2.50
C ASP A 122 -8.10 -24.73 -3.41
N ILE A 123 -7.20 -23.93 -2.83
CA ILE A 123 -6.13 -23.25 -3.58
C ILE A 123 -5.15 -24.26 -4.19
N THR A 124 -4.73 -25.27 -3.42
CA THR A 124 -3.69 -26.23 -3.85
C THR A 124 -4.22 -27.34 -4.75
N SER A 125 -5.52 -27.66 -4.71
CA SER A 125 -6.13 -28.70 -5.51
C SER A 125 -6.43 -28.28 -6.94
N LYS A 126 -6.50 -26.97 -7.22
CA LYS A 126 -6.76 -26.47 -8.57
C LYS A 126 -5.52 -26.65 -9.45
N ASN A 127 -5.73 -27.20 -10.64
CA ASN A 127 -4.68 -27.33 -11.63
C ASN A 127 -4.65 -26.04 -12.47
N TYR A 128 -3.64 -25.20 -12.22
CA TYR A 128 -3.43 -23.95 -12.96
C TYR A 128 -2.32 -24.15 -14.00
N ASP A 129 -2.53 -23.64 -15.20
CA ASP A 129 -1.54 -23.71 -16.28
C ASP A 129 -0.31 -22.86 -15.98
N ASN A 130 -0.47 -21.82 -15.15
CA ASN A 130 0.64 -21.03 -14.65
C ASN A 130 0.43 -20.61 -13.19
N ILE A 131 1.53 -20.39 -12.49
CA ILE A 131 1.54 -20.07 -11.05
C ILE A 131 0.98 -18.66 -10.79
N ASP A 132 1.12 -17.72 -11.72
CA ASP A 132 0.64 -16.36 -11.54
C ASP A 132 -0.90 -16.32 -11.55
N ASP A 133 -1.57 -17.13 -12.37
CA ASP A 133 -3.02 -17.27 -12.36
C ASP A 133 -3.51 -17.89 -11.05
N HIS A 134 -2.78 -18.88 -10.53
CA HIS A 134 -3.05 -19.46 -9.22
C HIS A 134 -2.97 -18.40 -8.11
N LEU A 135 -1.87 -17.65 -8.06
CA LEU A 135 -1.67 -16.62 -7.04
C LEU A 135 -2.67 -15.47 -7.13
N ALA A 136 -3.18 -15.18 -8.34
CA ALA A 136 -4.22 -14.15 -8.53
C ALA A 136 -5.55 -14.52 -7.85
N THR A 137 -5.81 -15.81 -7.58
CA THR A 137 -7.02 -16.25 -6.89
C THR A 137 -6.97 -16.02 -5.38
N ILE A 138 -5.80 -15.76 -4.81
CA ILE A 138 -5.63 -15.53 -3.38
C ILE A 138 -6.16 -14.14 -3.03
N ALA A 139 -7.21 -14.09 -2.20
CA ALA A 139 -7.77 -12.82 -1.75
C ALA A 139 -6.70 -11.97 -1.04
N VAL A 140 -6.69 -10.66 -1.30
CA VAL A 140 -5.67 -9.74 -0.77
C VAL A 140 -5.53 -9.84 0.74
N LYS A 141 -6.65 -9.97 1.47
CA LYS A 141 -6.67 -10.12 2.94
C LYS A 141 -5.93 -11.36 3.46
N ASN A 142 -5.78 -12.40 2.63
CA ASN A 142 -5.12 -13.67 3.01
C ASN A 142 -3.65 -13.70 2.59
N ARG A 143 -3.15 -12.65 1.93
CA ARG A 143 -1.75 -12.53 1.52
C ARG A 143 -0.87 -12.16 2.71
N ALA A 144 0.34 -12.70 2.75
CA ALA A 144 1.29 -12.42 3.81
C ALA A 144 1.71 -10.94 3.81
N ILE A 145 1.59 -10.28 4.95
CA ILE A 145 2.08 -8.91 5.14
C ILE A 145 3.61 -8.96 5.21
N ALA A 146 4.28 -8.21 4.33
CA ALA A 146 5.72 -8.02 4.33
C ALA A 146 6.12 -6.82 5.18
N LEU A 147 5.35 -5.73 5.09
CA LEU A 147 5.60 -4.48 5.81
C LEU A 147 4.28 -3.78 6.09
N GLU A 148 4.14 -3.20 7.26
CA GLU A 148 3.03 -2.33 7.64
C GLU A 148 3.58 -1.07 8.28
N GLN A 149 3.23 0.10 7.74
CA GLN A 149 3.71 1.40 8.17
C GLN A 149 2.56 2.28 8.65
N HIS A 150 2.61 2.68 9.91
CA HIS A 150 1.65 3.55 10.55
C HIS A 150 2.22 4.95 10.68
N TYR A 151 1.62 5.92 10.02
CA TYR A 151 2.07 7.32 10.08
C TYR A 151 1.33 8.14 11.12
N GLY A 152 0.14 7.68 11.55
CA GLY A 152 -0.75 8.44 12.43
C GLY A 152 -1.26 9.73 11.79
N SER A 153 -2.04 10.49 12.55
CA SER A 153 -2.47 11.83 12.16
C SER A 153 -1.56 12.89 12.78
N THR A 154 -1.30 13.97 12.06
CA THR A 154 -0.54 15.12 12.56
C THR A 154 -1.44 16.33 12.64
N ILE A 155 -1.49 16.98 13.80
CA ILE A 155 -2.28 18.18 14.05
C ILE A 155 -1.33 19.34 14.32
N ASP A 156 -1.45 20.40 13.52
CA ASP A 156 -0.73 21.66 13.68
C ASP A 156 -1.76 22.79 13.82
N PHE A 157 -1.71 23.54 14.91
CA PHE A 157 -2.58 24.70 15.12
C PHE A 157 -1.83 25.85 15.77
N GLY A 158 -2.31 27.05 15.53
CA GLY A 158 -1.67 28.23 16.12
C GLY A 158 -2.25 29.53 15.61
N PHE A 159 -1.57 30.59 16.01
CA PHE A 159 -1.88 31.96 15.62
C PHE A 159 -0.79 32.51 14.71
N ARG A 160 -1.18 33.24 13.68
CA ARG A 160 -0.29 33.99 12.80
C ARG A 160 -0.59 35.46 12.89
N PHE A 161 0.44 36.28 13.13
CA PHE A 161 0.32 37.72 13.21
C PHE A 161 1.01 38.37 12.00
N PHE A 162 0.25 39.19 11.27
CA PHE A 162 0.76 39.99 10.15
C PHE A 162 0.85 41.46 10.58
N GLY A 163 1.95 41.85 11.23
CA GLY A 163 2.26 43.22 11.57
C GLY A 163 3.03 43.91 10.43
N LYS A 164 2.66 45.14 10.06
CA LYS A 164 3.59 46.02 9.35
C LYS A 164 4.59 46.56 10.39
N ILE A 165 5.83 46.10 10.31
CA ILE A 165 6.94 46.80 10.98
C ILE A 165 7.10 48.12 10.22
N LYS A 166 6.79 49.24 10.90
CA LYS A 166 7.07 50.60 10.39
C LYS A 166 8.51 50.94 10.63
#